data_64b4c0a20150d7ba0b0e02c76ab2ccd0
#
_entry.id   64b4c0a20150d7ba0b0e02c76ab2ccd0
#
_cell.length_a   1.000
_cell.length_b   1.000
_cell.length_c   1.000
_cell.angle_alpha   90.00
_cell.angle_beta   90.00
_cell.angle_gamma   90.00
#
_symmetry.space_group_name_H-M   'P 1'
#
loop_
_entity.id
_entity.type
_entity.pdbx_description
1 polymer ?
#
loop_
_entity_poly.entity_id
_entity_poly.type
_entity_poly.pdbx_seq_one_letter_code
_entity_poly.pdbx_strand_id
1 'polypeptide(L)'
;MKRLCYAIVAGGSVSAGQVQKLQKKAENLIWIAADSGAEVLWQNGVVPHILVGDLDSLSAETLQAVKSRGQTEIFRFSPEKDMSDTYLALQAVRLLHTGGSRALFSAWQAIHLPAENAGFEQIPAEDAGRQNCGLKKPKVVLLGAVGSRLDHSLSNLWILFDFIAEMKLTVWTDKGRIRAYSGPKRLSFKSKAKYPFFSILPLSEKLEGLSLKGFCYPLKNQTIPQNQASWLLSNQLTKERAKLKIRKGKFLVIRSRD
;
A
#
# COMPACT_ATOMS: atom_id res chain seq x y z
N MET A 1 0.99 -11.73 -19.83
CA MET A 1 0.52 -11.96 -18.44
C MET A 1 -0.06 -10.68 -17.88
N LYS A 2 -1.35 -10.68 -17.47
CA LYS A 2 -2.00 -9.55 -16.81
C LYS A 2 -1.29 -9.30 -15.46
N ARG A 3 -1.04 -8.04 -15.11
CA ARG A 3 -0.32 -7.66 -13.89
C ARG A 3 -1.21 -7.88 -12.68
N LEU A 4 -0.75 -8.71 -11.74
CA LEU A 4 -1.40 -8.87 -10.44
C LEU A 4 -1.39 -7.53 -9.69
N CYS A 5 -2.53 -7.12 -9.17
CA CYS A 5 -2.72 -5.89 -8.42
C CYS A 5 -3.32 -6.23 -7.05
N TYR A 6 -2.79 -5.64 -5.99
CA TYR A 6 -3.28 -5.83 -4.63
C TYR A 6 -3.89 -4.54 -4.11
N ALA A 7 -5.01 -4.64 -3.43
CA ALA A 7 -5.63 -3.55 -2.69
C ALA A 7 -5.67 -3.91 -1.21
N ILE A 8 -4.95 -3.14 -0.41
CA ILE A 8 -5.02 -3.22 1.05
C ILE A 8 -6.00 -2.17 1.53
N VAL A 9 -6.95 -2.56 2.36
CA VAL A 9 -7.89 -1.66 3.03
C VAL A 9 -7.64 -1.72 4.53
N ALA A 10 -7.21 -0.60 5.10
CA ALA A 10 -6.99 -0.42 6.53
C ALA A 10 -8.15 0.36 7.16
N GLY A 11 -8.16 0.47 8.49
CA GLY A 11 -9.27 1.04 9.27
C GLY A 11 -9.46 2.56 9.20
N GLY A 12 -8.66 3.29 8.40
CA GLY A 12 -8.84 4.74 8.23
C GLY A 12 -9.97 5.08 7.25
N SER A 13 -10.12 6.38 6.96
CA SER A 13 -11.21 6.89 6.11
C SER A 13 -11.10 6.38 4.66
N VAL A 14 -12.14 5.68 4.20
CA VAL A 14 -12.27 5.17 2.83
C VAL A 14 -13.67 5.51 2.31
N SER A 15 -13.74 6.13 1.13
CA SER A 15 -15.02 6.38 0.47
C SER A 15 -15.43 5.22 -0.43
N ALA A 16 -16.73 4.98 -0.57
CA ALA A 16 -17.28 3.99 -1.50
C ALA A 16 -16.76 4.19 -2.94
N GLY A 17 -16.61 5.45 -3.36
CA GLY A 17 -16.08 5.77 -4.67
C GLY A 17 -14.61 5.35 -4.89
N GLN A 18 -13.81 5.19 -3.83
CA GLN A 18 -12.45 4.67 -3.94
C GLN A 18 -12.47 3.16 -4.21
N VAL A 19 -13.29 2.41 -3.49
CA VAL A 19 -13.45 0.96 -3.66
C VAL A 19 -13.97 0.64 -5.07
N GLN A 20 -15.09 1.24 -5.47
CA GLN A 20 -15.69 1.07 -6.79
C GLN A 20 -14.73 1.41 -7.95
N LYS A 21 -13.94 2.48 -7.77
CA LYS A 21 -12.95 2.89 -8.77
C LYS A 21 -11.81 1.89 -8.92
N LEU A 22 -11.43 1.20 -7.85
CA LEU A 22 -10.43 0.13 -7.91
C LEU A 22 -11.01 -1.12 -8.58
N GLN A 23 -12.22 -1.53 -8.23
CA GLN A 23 -12.92 -2.65 -8.85
C GLN A 23 -12.98 -2.51 -10.38
N LYS A 24 -13.35 -1.31 -10.86
CA LYS A 24 -13.43 -1.01 -12.31
C LYS A 24 -12.07 -0.98 -13.03
N LYS A 25 -10.96 -0.79 -12.31
CA LYS A 25 -9.62 -0.59 -12.91
C LYS A 25 -8.78 -1.83 -13.04
N ALA A 26 -9.05 -2.87 -12.29
CA ALA A 26 -8.22 -4.05 -12.23
C ALA A 26 -9.08 -5.32 -12.27
N GLU A 27 -8.96 -6.09 -13.36
CA GLU A 27 -9.68 -7.37 -13.52
C GLU A 27 -9.17 -8.45 -12.57
N ASN A 28 -7.88 -8.40 -12.19
CA ASN A 28 -7.25 -9.36 -11.27
C ASN A 28 -6.77 -8.61 -10.03
N LEU A 29 -7.69 -8.21 -9.17
CA LEU A 29 -7.44 -7.47 -7.95
C LEU A 29 -7.62 -8.40 -6.74
N ILE A 30 -6.55 -8.57 -5.97
CA ILE A 30 -6.61 -9.27 -4.69
C ILE A 30 -6.87 -8.23 -3.60
N TRP A 31 -7.98 -8.39 -2.89
CA TRP A 31 -8.39 -7.56 -1.77
C TRP A 31 -7.86 -8.15 -0.47
N ILE A 32 -7.14 -7.32 0.30
CA ILE A 32 -6.62 -7.67 1.62
C ILE A 32 -7.19 -6.65 2.60
N ALA A 33 -7.93 -7.13 3.58
CA ALA A 33 -8.42 -6.31 4.68
C ALA A 33 -7.43 -6.38 5.85
N ALA A 34 -7.07 -5.23 6.39
CA ALA A 34 -6.34 -5.10 7.62
C ALA A 34 -7.34 -4.66 8.71
N ASP A 35 -7.67 -5.59 9.61
CA ASP A 35 -8.60 -5.42 10.71
C ASP A 35 -9.95 -4.82 10.25
N SER A 36 -10.42 -3.69 10.83
CA SER A 36 -11.66 -3.00 10.47
C SER A 36 -11.76 -2.56 9.00
N GLY A 37 -10.70 -2.69 8.20
CA GLY A 37 -10.78 -2.55 6.75
C GLY A 37 -11.73 -3.57 6.08
N ALA A 38 -12.02 -4.69 6.75
CA ALA A 38 -13.02 -5.67 6.30
C ALA A 38 -14.44 -5.11 6.36
N GLU A 39 -14.76 -4.29 7.37
CA GLU A 39 -16.05 -3.59 7.50
C GLU A 39 -16.30 -2.70 6.27
N VAL A 40 -15.29 -1.91 5.90
CA VAL A 40 -15.35 -1.02 4.73
C VAL A 40 -15.59 -1.81 3.45
N LEU A 41 -14.90 -2.92 3.25
CA LEU A 41 -15.09 -3.77 2.07
C LEU A 41 -16.48 -4.37 2.03
N TRP A 42 -16.93 -4.95 3.15
CA TRP A 42 -18.24 -5.56 3.27
C TRP A 42 -19.39 -4.58 2.96
N GLN A 43 -19.35 -3.39 3.56
CA GLN A 43 -20.33 -2.31 3.29
C GLN A 43 -20.36 -1.87 1.81
N ASN A 44 -19.28 -2.10 1.08
CA ASN A 44 -19.19 -1.82 -0.36
C ASN A 44 -19.43 -3.06 -1.25
N GLY A 45 -19.96 -4.15 -0.69
CA GLY A 45 -20.27 -5.37 -1.43
C GLY A 45 -19.04 -6.13 -1.91
N VAL A 46 -17.90 -5.98 -1.22
CA VAL A 46 -16.64 -6.65 -1.55
C VAL A 46 -16.30 -7.64 -0.45
N VAL A 47 -16.14 -8.90 -0.81
CA VAL A 47 -15.57 -9.92 0.08
C VAL A 47 -14.04 -9.87 -0.06
N PRO A 48 -13.28 -9.65 1.03
CA PRO A 48 -11.83 -9.68 0.96
C PRO A 48 -11.33 -11.11 0.66
N HIS A 49 -10.24 -11.24 -0.06
CA HIS A 49 -9.56 -12.53 -0.26
C HIS A 49 -8.76 -12.93 0.99
N ILE A 50 -8.24 -11.94 1.70
CA ILE A 50 -7.48 -12.11 2.93
C ILE A 50 -7.95 -11.08 3.96
N LEU A 51 -8.13 -11.53 5.19
CA LEU A 51 -8.36 -10.71 6.37
C LEU A 51 -7.24 -10.96 7.39
N VAL A 52 -6.57 -9.91 7.83
CA VAL A 52 -5.43 -9.99 8.74
C VAL A 52 -5.56 -8.96 9.86
N GLY A 53 -5.29 -9.35 11.11
CA GLY A 53 -5.31 -8.47 12.28
C GLY A 53 -5.64 -9.24 13.56
N ASP A 54 -5.83 -8.52 14.68
CA ASP A 54 -6.37 -9.09 15.92
C ASP A 54 -7.90 -9.17 15.91
N LEU A 55 -8.52 -8.44 14.95
CA LEU A 55 -9.96 -8.42 14.67
C LEU A 55 -10.80 -7.83 15.82
N ASP A 56 -10.18 -7.04 16.69
CA ASP A 56 -10.82 -6.41 17.85
C ASP A 56 -11.70 -5.21 17.46
N SER A 57 -11.33 -4.53 16.36
CA SER A 57 -12.08 -3.39 15.81
C SER A 57 -13.10 -3.78 14.73
N LEU A 58 -13.26 -5.08 14.46
CA LEU A 58 -14.22 -5.60 13.48
C LEU A 58 -15.52 -6.04 14.19
N SER A 59 -16.69 -5.65 13.66
CA SER A 59 -17.96 -6.11 14.20
C SER A 59 -18.11 -7.63 14.08
N ALA A 60 -18.69 -8.26 15.11
CA ALA A 60 -18.95 -9.72 15.11
C ALA A 60 -19.84 -10.12 13.92
N GLU A 61 -20.78 -9.25 13.54
CA GLU A 61 -21.67 -9.47 12.40
C GLU A 61 -20.89 -9.53 11.09
N THR A 62 -20.01 -8.56 10.83
CA THR A 62 -19.18 -8.56 9.61
C THR A 62 -18.22 -9.73 9.59
N LEU A 63 -17.60 -10.07 10.73
CA LEU A 63 -16.71 -11.23 10.80
C LEU A 63 -17.45 -12.53 10.46
N GLN A 64 -18.65 -12.73 11.01
CA GLN A 64 -19.49 -13.89 10.72
C GLN A 64 -19.94 -13.91 9.25
N ALA A 65 -20.34 -12.76 8.71
CA ALA A 65 -20.76 -12.63 7.32
C ALA A 65 -19.61 -12.93 6.33
N VAL A 66 -18.39 -12.46 6.62
CA VAL A 66 -17.19 -12.77 5.82
C VAL A 66 -16.84 -14.25 5.91
N LYS A 67 -16.88 -14.86 7.12
CA LYS A 67 -16.64 -16.29 7.34
C LYS A 67 -17.66 -17.17 6.57
N SER A 68 -18.94 -16.83 6.62
CA SER A 68 -20.01 -17.61 5.97
C SER A 68 -19.90 -17.68 4.45
N ARG A 69 -19.19 -16.74 3.81
CA ARG A 69 -18.94 -16.75 2.36
C ARG A 69 -17.89 -17.78 1.94
N GLY A 70 -17.04 -18.27 2.86
CA GLY A 70 -16.03 -19.27 2.57
C GLY A 70 -14.97 -18.89 1.54
N GLN A 71 -14.82 -17.59 1.23
CA GLN A 71 -13.92 -17.08 0.19
C GLN A 71 -12.73 -16.31 0.75
N THR A 72 -12.66 -16.12 2.07
CA THR A 72 -11.67 -15.29 2.76
C THR A 72 -10.73 -16.15 3.58
N GLU A 73 -9.42 -16.03 3.32
CA GLU A 73 -8.40 -16.54 4.24
C GLU A 73 -8.26 -15.56 5.41
N ILE A 74 -8.46 -16.05 6.64
CA ILE A 74 -8.43 -15.22 7.85
C ILE A 74 -7.21 -15.59 8.68
N PHE A 75 -6.35 -14.59 8.92
CA PHE A 75 -5.16 -14.71 9.76
C PHE A 75 -5.30 -13.81 10.97
N ARG A 76 -5.62 -14.42 12.11
CA ARG A 76 -5.76 -13.73 13.37
C ARG A 76 -4.43 -13.71 14.12
N PHE A 77 -4.01 -12.54 14.60
CA PHE A 77 -2.80 -12.32 15.36
C PHE A 77 -3.15 -11.86 16.79
N SER A 78 -2.20 -12.07 17.72
CA SER A 78 -2.34 -11.52 19.07
C SER A 78 -2.39 -9.98 19.04
N PRO A 79 -3.19 -9.32 19.89
CA PRO A 79 -3.11 -7.87 20.09
C PRO A 79 -1.71 -7.40 20.55
N GLU A 80 -0.98 -8.24 21.28
CA GLU A 80 0.37 -7.96 21.80
C GLU A 80 1.48 -8.14 20.75
N LYS A 81 1.15 -8.10 19.46
CA LYS A 81 2.13 -8.20 18.37
C LYS A 81 2.91 -6.90 18.17
N ASP A 82 4.18 -7.01 17.79
CA ASP A 82 5.05 -5.87 17.48
C ASP A 82 4.71 -5.16 16.15
N MET A 83 3.86 -5.77 15.32
CA MET A 83 3.56 -5.31 13.96
C MET A 83 2.13 -4.78 13.84
N SER A 84 1.94 -3.66 13.13
CA SER A 84 0.60 -3.17 12.78
C SER A 84 -0.06 -4.06 11.73
N ASP A 85 -1.41 -4.06 11.70
CA ASP A 85 -2.17 -4.85 10.72
C ASP A 85 -1.90 -4.43 9.28
N THR A 86 -1.63 -3.15 9.05
CA THR A 86 -1.18 -2.65 7.73
C THR A 86 0.18 -3.23 7.33
N TYR A 87 1.11 -3.39 8.28
CA TYR A 87 2.40 -4.04 8.03
C TYR A 87 2.18 -5.52 7.68
N LEU A 88 1.37 -6.24 8.44
CA LEU A 88 1.01 -7.63 8.17
C LEU A 88 0.36 -7.79 6.79
N ALA A 89 -0.54 -6.88 6.40
CA ALA A 89 -1.15 -6.89 5.08
C ALA A 89 -0.11 -6.70 3.95
N LEU A 90 0.91 -5.87 4.15
CA LEU A 90 2.03 -5.72 3.21
C LEU A 90 2.92 -6.96 3.17
N GLN A 91 3.15 -7.61 4.30
CA GLN A 91 3.83 -8.90 4.35
C GLN A 91 3.05 -9.98 3.61
N ALA A 92 1.71 -10.02 3.73
CA ALA A 92 0.88 -10.92 2.95
C ALA A 92 1.11 -10.76 1.44
N VAL A 93 1.14 -9.51 0.94
CA VAL A 93 1.46 -9.23 -0.47
C VAL A 93 2.84 -9.77 -0.84
N ARG A 94 3.86 -9.57 0.02
CA ARG A 94 5.21 -10.08 -0.23
C ARG A 94 5.20 -11.60 -0.42
N LEU A 95 4.63 -12.32 0.53
CA LEU A 95 4.59 -13.78 0.54
C LEU A 95 3.78 -14.33 -0.65
N LEU A 96 2.59 -13.79 -0.90
CA LEU A 96 1.76 -14.17 -2.04
C LEU A 96 2.47 -13.96 -3.39
N HIS A 97 3.17 -12.84 -3.52
CA HIS A 97 3.83 -12.49 -4.78
C HIS A 97 5.07 -13.35 -5.06
N THR A 98 5.73 -13.83 -4.01
CA THR A 98 6.98 -14.63 -4.11
C THR A 98 6.74 -16.13 -4.10
N GLY A 99 5.78 -16.62 -3.37
CA GLY A 99 5.58 -18.06 -3.17
C GLY A 99 4.14 -18.52 -3.13
N GLY A 100 3.19 -17.64 -3.48
CA GLY A 100 1.76 -17.97 -3.47
C GLY A 100 1.18 -18.17 -2.07
N SER A 101 -0.06 -18.66 -1.99
CA SER A 101 -0.79 -18.90 -0.73
C SER A 101 -0.06 -19.85 0.21
N ARG A 102 0.64 -20.85 -0.31
CA ARG A 102 1.41 -21.79 0.50
C ARG A 102 2.54 -21.12 1.28
N ALA A 103 3.28 -20.21 0.68
CA ALA A 103 4.34 -19.46 1.36
C ALA A 103 3.77 -18.57 2.47
N LEU A 104 2.63 -17.92 2.22
CA LEU A 104 1.92 -17.13 3.21
C LEU A 104 1.52 -17.98 4.41
N PHE A 105 0.87 -19.10 4.16
CA PHE A 105 0.38 -20.02 5.19
C PHE A 105 1.52 -20.57 6.03
N SER A 106 2.58 -21.14 5.40
CA SER A 106 3.73 -21.69 6.10
C SER A 106 4.48 -20.67 6.95
N ALA A 107 4.67 -19.45 6.42
CA ALA A 107 5.37 -18.41 7.15
C ALA A 107 4.60 -17.92 8.38
N TRP A 108 3.25 -17.86 8.29
CA TRP A 108 2.43 -17.39 9.40
C TRP A 108 2.06 -18.46 10.42
N GLN A 109 2.01 -19.73 10.05
CA GLN A 109 1.95 -20.82 11.02
C GLN A 109 3.17 -20.84 11.96
N ALA A 110 4.34 -20.48 11.44
CA ALA A 110 5.56 -20.39 12.25
C ALA A 110 5.53 -19.26 13.31
N ILE A 111 4.61 -18.27 13.16
CA ILE A 111 4.44 -17.12 14.08
C ILE A 111 3.34 -17.40 15.13
N HIS A 112 3.01 -18.66 15.43
CA HIS A 112 2.02 -19.08 16.44
C HIS A 112 0.64 -18.40 16.25
N LEU A 113 -0.06 -18.76 15.16
CA LEU A 113 -1.49 -18.46 15.01
C LEU A 113 -2.30 -19.28 16.01
N PRO A 114 -3.32 -18.69 16.69
CA PRO A 114 -4.24 -19.48 17.52
C PRO A 114 -4.92 -20.59 16.69
N ALA A 115 -5.23 -21.70 17.34
CA ALA A 115 -5.77 -22.92 16.71
C ALA A 115 -7.14 -22.76 15.99
N GLU A 116 -7.77 -21.60 16.05
CA GLU A 116 -9.05 -21.32 15.38
C GLU A 116 -8.99 -21.33 13.84
N ASN A 117 -7.81 -21.40 13.26
CA ASN A 117 -7.59 -21.43 11.80
C ASN A 117 -7.41 -22.85 11.23
N ALA A 118 -7.75 -23.88 11.98
CA ALA A 118 -7.58 -25.29 11.59
C ALA A 118 -8.54 -25.83 10.52
N GLY A 119 -9.33 -24.96 9.87
CA GLY A 119 -10.37 -25.34 8.91
C GLY A 119 -10.14 -24.92 7.45
N PHE A 120 -8.92 -24.64 7.03
CA PHE A 120 -8.67 -24.24 5.64
C PHE A 120 -8.57 -25.44 4.70
N GLU A 121 -9.55 -25.59 3.81
CA GLU A 121 -9.38 -26.35 2.58
C GLU A 121 -8.28 -25.71 1.74
N GLN A 122 -7.31 -26.52 1.36
CA GLN A 122 -6.15 -26.07 0.59
C GLN A 122 -6.59 -25.50 -0.75
N ILE A 123 -6.27 -24.23 -1.02
CA ILE A 123 -6.31 -23.70 -2.38
C ILE A 123 -5.32 -24.53 -3.21
N PRO A 124 -5.75 -25.07 -4.38
CA PRO A 124 -4.91 -25.97 -5.18
C PRO A 124 -3.54 -25.36 -5.47
N ALA A 125 -2.50 -26.13 -5.17
CA ALA A 125 -1.10 -25.74 -5.20
C ALA A 125 -0.51 -25.68 -6.64
N GLU A 126 -1.25 -25.20 -7.65
CA GLU A 126 -0.76 -25.20 -9.03
C GLU A 126 0.29 -24.13 -9.35
N ASP A 127 0.62 -23.20 -8.42
CA ASP A 127 1.62 -22.14 -8.67
C ASP A 127 2.81 -22.09 -7.68
N ALA A 128 3.07 -23.13 -6.92
CA ALA A 128 4.07 -23.16 -5.84
C ALA A 128 5.53 -23.38 -6.29
N GLY A 129 5.89 -23.10 -7.54
CA GLY A 129 7.21 -23.43 -8.10
C GLY A 129 8.02 -22.27 -8.70
N ARG A 130 7.58 -21.04 -8.62
CA ARG A 130 8.32 -19.92 -9.26
C ARG A 130 9.25 -19.22 -8.28
N GLN A 131 10.49 -19.70 -8.23
CA GLN A 131 11.61 -18.92 -7.72
C GLN A 131 11.70 -17.56 -8.42
N ASN A 132 11.98 -16.52 -7.64
CA ASN A 132 11.89 -15.08 -7.91
C ASN A 132 12.84 -14.53 -8.98
N CYS A 133 13.08 -15.20 -10.07
CA CYS A 133 13.93 -14.71 -11.17
C CYS A 133 13.04 -14.07 -12.25
N GLY A 134 12.84 -12.72 -12.15
CA GLY A 134 12.21 -11.94 -13.23
C GLY A 134 10.79 -11.45 -13.00
N LEU A 135 10.16 -11.68 -11.84
CA LEU A 135 8.83 -11.15 -11.53
C LEU A 135 8.83 -9.61 -11.44
N LYS A 136 7.93 -8.97 -12.18
CA LYS A 136 7.75 -7.51 -12.10
C LYS A 136 7.14 -7.17 -10.75
N LYS A 137 7.72 -6.18 -10.03
CA LYS A 137 7.19 -5.66 -8.77
C LYS A 137 5.66 -5.51 -8.79
N PRO A 138 4.93 -6.08 -7.81
CA PRO A 138 3.47 -5.96 -7.74
C PRO A 138 3.05 -4.51 -7.55
N LYS A 139 1.86 -4.20 -8.01
CA LYS A 139 1.21 -2.92 -7.70
C LYS A 139 0.37 -3.09 -6.46
N VAL A 140 0.60 -2.27 -5.47
CA VAL A 140 -0.16 -2.26 -4.22
C VAL A 140 -0.81 -0.90 -4.04
N VAL A 141 -2.11 -0.89 -3.84
CA VAL A 141 -2.88 0.30 -3.47
C VAL A 141 -3.35 0.14 -2.04
N LEU A 142 -3.03 1.12 -1.19
CA LEU A 142 -3.49 1.19 0.18
C LEU A 142 -4.63 2.21 0.27
N LEU A 143 -5.77 1.79 0.78
CA LEU A 143 -6.91 2.62 1.19
C LEU A 143 -6.97 2.64 2.72
N GLY A 144 -7.46 3.73 3.31
CA GLY A 144 -7.58 3.84 4.76
C GLY A 144 -6.24 3.86 5.53
N ALA A 145 -5.09 3.93 4.84
CA ALA A 145 -3.80 4.05 5.50
C ALA A 145 -3.57 5.41 6.17
N VAL A 146 -4.36 6.41 5.79
CA VAL A 146 -4.39 7.76 6.40
C VAL A 146 -5.81 8.01 6.89
N GLY A 147 -5.96 8.34 8.16
CA GLY A 147 -7.25 8.52 8.82
C GLY A 147 -7.19 9.54 9.96
N SER A 148 -8.14 9.44 10.90
CA SER A 148 -8.28 10.33 12.07
C SER A 148 -7.13 10.18 13.08
N ARG A 149 -6.59 8.98 13.23
CA ARG A 149 -5.45 8.71 14.11
C ARG A 149 -4.15 9.10 13.40
N LEU A 150 -3.51 10.17 13.87
CA LEU A 150 -2.27 10.71 13.28
C LEU A 150 -1.10 9.76 13.45
N ASP A 151 -0.98 9.11 14.63
CA ASP A 151 0.04 8.10 14.93
C ASP A 151 0.02 6.95 13.93
N HIS A 152 -1.16 6.36 13.70
CA HIS A 152 -1.34 5.30 12.70
C HIS A 152 -1.08 5.80 11.28
N SER A 153 -1.50 7.02 10.94
CA SER A 153 -1.28 7.60 9.63
C SER A 153 0.21 7.77 9.33
N LEU A 154 0.97 8.29 10.29
CA LEU A 154 2.42 8.47 10.17
C LEU A 154 3.14 7.11 10.10
N SER A 155 2.80 6.17 11.00
CA SER A 155 3.33 4.81 11.00
C SER A 155 3.08 4.12 9.66
N ASN A 156 1.85 4.18 9.12
CA ASN A 156 1.49 3.58 7.85
C ASN A 156 2.26 4.17 6.66
N LEU A 157 2.64 5.44 6.70
CA LEU A 157 3.52 6.03 5.67
C LEU A 157 4.96 5.61 5.86
N TRP A 158 5.40 5.43 7.11
CA TRP A 158 6.78 5.04 7.44
C TRP A 158 7.08 3.60 7.04
N ILE A 159 6.17 2.67 7.31
CA ILE A 159 6.35 1.25 6.94
C ILE A 159 6.49 1.02 5.43
N LEU A 160 6.04 1.96 4.58
CA LEU A 160 6.26 1.87 3.14
C LEU A 160 7.76 1.80 2.79
N PHE A 161 8.62 2.34 3.68
CA PHE A 161 10.06 2.33 3.53
C PHE A 161 10.65 0.92 3.42
N ASP A 162 10.06 -0.07 4.11
CA ASP A 162 10.55 -1.44 4.14
C ASP A 162 10.21 -2.19 2.84
N PHE A 163 9.10 -1.82 2.20
CA PHE A 163 8.57 -2.52 1.03
C PHE A 163 8.86 -1.82 -0.32
N ILE A 164 9.43 -0.61 -0.30
CA ILE A 164 9.66 0.21 -1.51
C ILE A 164 10.60 -0.46 -2.51
N ALA A 165 11.52 -1.32 -2.05
CA ALA A 165 12.43 -2.07 -2.91
C ALA A 165 11.72 -3.18 -3.69
N GLU A 166 10.62 -3.72 -3.16
CA GLU A 166 9.94 -4.90 -3.66
C GLU A 166 8.63 -4.60 -4.37
N MET A 167 7.93 -3.54 -3.97
CA MET A 167 6.58 -3.22 -4.43
C MET A 167 6.46 -1.83 -5.05
N LYS A 168 5.42 -1.63 -5.87
CA LYS A 168 4.98 -0.31 -6.36
C LYS A 168 3.82 0.18 -5.50
N LEU A 169 4.15 0.90 -4.44
CA LEU A 169 3.23 1.33 -3.41
C LEU A 169 2.53 2.65 -3.78
N THR A 170 1.20 2.70 -3.58
CA THR A 170 0.40 3.92 -3.74
C THR A 170 -0.65 3.97 -2.65
N VAL A 171 -0.61 4.99 -1.81
CA VAL A 171 -1.70 5.31 -0.87
C VAL A 171 -2.70 6.20 -1.57
N TRP A 172 -3.98 5.84 -1.51
CA TRP A 172 -5.08 6.63 -2.03
C TRP A 172 -5.86 7.25 -0.88
N THR A 173 -5.97 8.56 -0.91
CA THR A 173 -6.86 9.34 -0.03
C THR A 173 -7.88 10.09 -0.88
N ASP A 174 -8.91 10.65 -0.28
CA ASP A 174 -9.88 11.50 -0.98
C ASP A 174 -9.24 12.79 -1.50
N LYS A 175 -8.27 13.31 -0.75
CA LYS A 175 -7.54 14.54 -1.05
C LYS A 175 -6.31 14.33 -1.93
N GLY A 176 -5.83 13.09 -2.13
CA GLY A 176 -4.56 12.91 -2.84
C GLY A 176 -4.14 11.49 -3.15
N ARG A 177 -2.90 11.42 -3.64
CA ARG A 177 -2.18 10.18 -3.94
C ARG A 177 -0.76 10.31 -3.42
N ILE A 178 -0.33 9.34 -2.64
CA ILE A 178 1.04 9.24 -2.14
C ILE A 178 1.70 8.04 -2.80
N ARG A 179 2.88 8.21 -3.35
CA ARG A 179 3.66 7.13 -3.97
C ARG A 179 5.05 7.09 -3.42
N ALA A 180 5.49 5.90 -3.05
CA ALA A 180 6.83 5.66 -2.54
C ALA A 180 7.80 5.30 -3.68
N TYR A 181 9.01 5.86 -3.61
CA TYR A 181 10.07 5.64 -4.59
C TYR A 181 11.44 5.51 -3.93
N SER A 182 12.32 4.74 -4.58
CA SER A 182 13.74 4.66 -4.23
C SER A 182 14.60 5.05 -5.45
N GLY A 183 15.63 5.85 -5.24
CA GLY A 183 16.63 6.15 -6.24
C GLY A 183 17.58 4.98 -6.54
N PRO A 184 18.28 4.98 -7.70
CA PRO A 184 18.20 6.00 -8.75
C PRO A 184 16.87 5.94 -9.53
N LYS A 185 16.31 7.12 -9.88
CA LYS A 185 15.01 7.17 -10.56
C LYS A 185 14.89 8.36 -11.51
N ARG A 186 14.16 8.12 -12.62
CA ARG A 186 13.66 9.15 -13.53
C ARG A 186 12.16 8.98 -13.66
N LEU A 187 11.40 10.00 -13.32
CA LEU A 187 9.94 9.97 -13.32
C LEU A 187 9.41 11.10 -14.18
N SER A 188 8.28 10.85 -14.83
CA SER A 188 7.52 11.86 -15.56
C SER A 188 6.11 11.93 -15.02
N PHE A 189 5.63 13.13 -14.78
CA PHE A 189 4.30 13.41 -14.25
C PHE A 189 3.52 14.24 -15.25
N LYS A 190 2.26 13.85 -15.49
CA LYS A 190 1.30 14.69 -16.23
C LYS A 190 0.61 15.64 -15.26
N SER A 191 0.36 16.85 -15.71
CA SER A 191 -0.50 17.79 -14.99
C SER A 191 -1.89 17.19 -14.79
N LYS A 192 -2.49 17.44 -13.64
CA LYS A 192 -3.85 17.00 -13.29
C LYS A 192 -4.53 18.08 -12.48
N ALA A 193 -5.54 18.70 -13.02
CA ALA A 193 -6.31 19.75 -12.33
C ALA A 193 -6.86 19.26 -10.97
N LYS A 194 -7.26 17.99 -10.87
CA LYS A 194 -7.75 17.41 -9.61
C LYS A 194 -6.74 17.44 -8.45
N TYR A 195 -5.43 17.40 -8.73
CA TYR A 195 -4.35 17.37 -7.73
C TYR A 195 -3.26 18.35 -8.16
N PRO A 196 -3.47 19.66 -7.94
CA PRO A 196 -2.54 20.70 -8.39
C PRO A 196 -1.21 20.66 -7.63
N PHE A 197 -1.24 20.35 -6.33
CA PHE A 197 -0.04 20.36 -5.50
C PHE A 197 0.79 19.09 -5.68
N PHE A 198 2.11 19.31 -5.68
CA PHE A 198 3.11 18.28 -5.82
C PHE A 198 4.18 18.47 -4.74
N SER A 199 4.31 17.51 -3.86
CA SER A 199 5.29 17.54 -2.78
C SER A 199 6.18 16.31 -2.81
N ILE A 200 7.40 16.45 -2.32
CA ILE A 200 8.35 15.36 -2.13
C ILE A 200 8.70 15.34 -0.65
N LEU A 201 8.53 14.18 -0.02
CA LEU A 201 8.90 13.98 1.37
C LEU A 201 10.03 12.95 1.44
N PRO A 202 11.25 13.34 1.89
CA PRO A 202 12.34 12.40 2.11
C PRO A 202 11.98 11.36 3.18
N LEU A 203 12.27 10.10 2.90
CA LEU A 203 12.22 8.98 3.88
C LEU A 203 13.63 8.53 4.31
N SER A 204 14.68 8.97 3.60
CA SER A 204 16.08 8.77 3.97
C SER A 204 16.67 10.09 4.47
N GLU A 205 17.78 10.05 5.18
CA GLU A 205 18.48 11.22 5.74
C GLU A 205 18.68 12.35 4.72
N LYS A 206 18.89 11.99 3.45
CA LYS A 206 19.03 12.94 2.35
C LYS A 206 18.56 12.37 1.02
N LEU A 207 18.21 13.28 0.09
CA LEU A 207 17.98 13.00 -1.32
C LEU A 207 19.14 13.57 -2.14
N GLU A 208 19.90 12.73 -2.83
CA GLU A 208 21.08 13.17 -3.59
C GLU A 208 20.79 13.27 -5.10
N GLY A 209 21.26 14.35 -5.70
CA GLY A 209 21.16 14.57 -7.13
C GLY A 209 19.73 14.82 -7.62
N LEU A 210 18.89 15.45 -6.77
CA LEU A 210 17.51 15.76 -7.10
C LEU A 210 17.45 16.88 -8.13
N SER A 211 16.73 16.63 -9.22
CA SER A 211 16.44 17.61 -10.26
C SER A 211 14.96 17.60 -10.59
N LEU A 212 14.36 18.80 -10.65
CA LEU A 212 12.97 19.03 -11.00
C LEU A 212 12.91 19.95 -12.22
N LYS A 213 12.25 19.51 -13.31
CA LYS A 213 12.05 20.32 -14.53
C LYS A 213 10.58 20.36 -14.89
N GLY A 214 10.07 21.54 -15.19
CA GLY A 214 8.65 21.79 -15.51
C GLY A 214 7.79 21.95 -14.26
N PHE A 215 8.39 22.41 -13.17
CA PHE A 215 7.77 22.79 -11.91
C PHE A 215 7.94 24.29 -11.65
N CYS A 216 7.08 24.90 -10.81
CA CYS A 216 7.20 26.27 -10.37
C CYS A 216 8.52 26.53 -9.66
N TYR A 217 8.93 25.58 -8.82
CA TYR A 217 10.21 25.61 -8.10
C TYR A 217 11.13 24.53 -8.68
N PRO A 218 11.88 24.82 -9.75
CA PRO A 218 12.78 23.86 -10.38
C PRO A 218 14.04 23.65 -9.54
N LEU A 219 14.63 22.46 -9.65
CA LEU A 219 15.89 22.12 -8.99
C LEU A 219 16.86 21.49 -10.01
N LYS A 220 18.16 21.71 -9.81
CA LYS A 220 19.21 21.15 -10.65
C LYS A 220 20.27 20.49 -9.77
N ASN A 221 20.27 19.14 -9.77
CA ASN A 221 21.27 18.28 -9.10
C ASN A 221 21.53 18.63 -7.62
N GLN A 222 20.48 18.95 -6.87
CA GLN A 222 20.59 19.35 -5.46
C GLN A 222 20.66 18.11 -4.54
N THR A 223 21.36 18.27 -3.43
CA THR A 223 21.27 17.34 -2.29
C THR A 223 20.44 18.02 -1.21
N ILE A 224 19.33 17.39 -0.84
CA ILE A 224 18.36 17.92 0.12
C ILE A 224 18.37 17.03 1.36
N PRO A 225 18.83 17.52 2.50
CA PRO A 225 18.71 16.84 3.78
C PRO A 225 17.24 16.70 4.21
N GLN A 226 16.92 15.67 5.01
CA GLN A 226 15.57 15.43 5.47
C GLN A 226 14.95 16.61 6.26
N ASN A 227 15.75 17.27 7.08
CA ASN A 227 15.34 18.45 7.85
C ASN A 227 15.03 19.69 7.00
N GLN A 228 15.38 19.70 5.71
CA GLN A 228 15.04 20.73 4.73
C GLN A 228 13.89 20.34 3.80
N ALA A 229 13.14 19.30 4.15
CA ALA A 229 12.02 18.79 3.33
C ALA A 229 10.93 19.82 3.05
N SER A 230 10.78 20.85 3.90
CA SER A 230 9.82 21.95 3.69
C SER A 230 9.99 22.66 2.35
N TRP A 231 11.20 22.72 1.79
CA TRP A 231 11.49 23.30 0.47
C TRP A 231 10.90 22.51 -0.70
N LEU A 232 10.48 21.27 -0.46
CA LEU A 232 9.95 20.37 -1.47
C LEU A 232 8.42 20.24 -1.42
N LEU A 233 7.76 21.06 -0.58
CA LEU A 233 6.31 21.03 -0.42
C LEU A 233 5.61 22.00 -1.37
N SER A 234 4.35 21.72 -1.66
CA SER A 234 3.40 22.56 -2.40
C SER A 234 3.88 23.09 -3.75
N ASN A 235 4.80 22.38 -4.41
CA ASN A 235 5.21 22.69 -5.77
C ASN A 235 4.05 22.40 -6.74
N GLN A 236 4.10 22.99 -7.92
CA GLN A 236 3.09 22.81 -8.97
C GLN A 236 3.77 22.55 -10.31
N LEU A 237 3.08 21.85 -11.21
CA LEU A 237 3.56 21.64 -12.56
C LEU A 237 3.19 22.87 -13.43
N THR A 238 4.18 23.46 -14.08
CA THR A 238 4.00 24.60 -15.01
C THR A 238 3.77 24.16 -16.45
N LYS A 239 4.01 22.88 -16.76
CA LYS A 239 3.86 22.29 -18.08
C LYS A 239 2.95 21.08 -18.02
N GLU A 240 2.39 20.66 -19.15
CA GLU A 240 1.60 19.42 -19.25
C GLU A 240 2.35 18.20 -18.66
N ARG A 241 3.67 18.20 -18.83
CA ARG A 241 4.56 17.17 -18.26
C ARG A 241 5.72 17.79 -17.51
N ALA A 242 5.97 17.30 -16.31
CA ALA A 242 7.15 17.61 -15.50
C ALA A 242 8.00 16.37 -15.29
N LYS A 243 9.30 16.56 -15.07
CA LYS A 243 10.28 15.49 -14.90
C LYS A 243 10.99 15.63 -13.55
N LEU A 244 11.15 14.50 -12.85
CA LEU A 244 11.96 14.33 -11.66
C LEU A 244 13.09 13.36 -11.97
N LYS A 245 14.31 13.72 -11.60
CA LYS A 245 15.48 12.83 -11.60
C LYS A 245 16.10 12.86 -10.22
N ILE A 246 16.50 11.70 -9.71
CA ILE A 246 17.22 11.55 -8.45
C ILE A 246 18.28 10.47 -8.59
N ARG A 247 19.42 10.64 -7.94
CA ARG A 247 20.54 9.68 -7.93
C ARG A 247 20.39 8.69 -6.78
N LYS A 248 20.12 9.16 -5.55
CA LYS A 248 20.05 8.31 -4.34
C LYS A 248 19.04 8.87 -3.35
N GLY A 249 18.42 7.99 -2.58
CA GLY A 249 17.49 8.30 -1.50
C GLY A 249 16.12 7.67 -1.71
N LYS A 250 15.38 7.48 -0.61
CA LYS A 250 14.00 7.00 -0.58
C LYS A 250 13.08 8.17 -0.29
N PHE A 251 11.93 8.27 -0.96
CA PHE A 251 11.05 9.44 -0.85
C PHE A 251 9.60 9.11 -1.22
N LEU A 252 8.71 9.91 -0.68
CA LEU A 252 7.30 9.95 -1.10
C LEU A 252 7.11 11.09 -2.11
N VAL A 253 6.31 10.83 -3.14
CA VAL A 253 5.71 11.86 -3.97
C VAL A 253 4.25 11.96 -3.60
N ILE A 254 3.83 13.14 -3.17
CA ILE A 254 2.46 13.43 -2.76
C ILE A 254 1.85 14.37 -3.81
N ARG A 255 0.72 13.96 -4.35
CA ARG A 255 -0.12 14.81 -5.20
C ARG A 255 -1.44 15.01 -4.50
N SER A 256 -1.75 16.26 -4.17
CA SER A 256 -2.89 16.59 -3.34
C SER A 256 -3.67 17.80 -3.85
N ARG A 257 -4.78 18.01 -3.22
CA ARG A 257 -5.65 19.19 -3.28
C ARG A 257 -6.08 19.56 -1.87
N ASP A 258 -6.59 20.74 -1.72
CA ASP A 258 -7.27 21.20 -0.50
C ASP A 258 -8.59 20.47 -0.26
#